data_5d95857e0d304be55fac9f8e5e6e8da0
#
_entry.id   5d95857e0d304be55fac9f8e5e6e8da0
#
_cell.length_a   1.000
_cell.length_b   1.000
_cell.length_c   1.000
_cell.angle_alpha   90.00
_cell.angle_beta   90.00
_cell.angle_gamma   90.00
#
_symmetry.space_group_name_H-M   'P 1'
#
loop_
_entity.id
_entity.type
_entity.pdbx_description
1 polymer ?
#
loop_
_entity_poly.entity_id
_entity_poly.type
_entity_poly.pdbx_seq_one_letter_code
_entity_poly.pdbx_strand_id
1 'polypeptide(L)'
;YLINQPECPEEKNNSLDRIFGNGLRPDIWDEFKSRFGIDRMCEFYGSSEGNISFLNALNKNKTIGMCAGNALLVKYDIENDEIIYDTEGKFIEAEFGEPGLLLGGVDDRYQFDGYTDDDASDKKILRNVKEQGDAWFNTGDLLKQIDVGFAFKIPHYQFVDRIGDTYRW
;
A
#
# COMPACT_ATOMS: atom_id res chain seq x y z
N TYR A 1 -3.61 9.83 16.67
CA TYR A 1 -3.88 10.21 18.07
C TYR A 1 -2.84 11.20 18.59
N LEU A 2 -1.52 10.86 18.62
CA LEU A 2 -0.46 11.70 19.22
C LEU A 2 -0.39 13.12 18.63
N ILE A 3 -0.48 13.25 17.32
CA ILE A 3 -0.47 14.55 16.63
C ILE A 3 -1.60 15.48 17.12
N ASN A 4 -2.75 14.92 17.48
CA ASN A 4 -3.89 15.70 17.94
C ASN A 4 -3.85 16.07 19.44
N GLN A 5 -2.79 15.67 20.15
CA GLN A 5 -2.60 16.10 21.55
C GLN A 5 -1.92 17.46 21.60
N PRO A 6 -2.14 18.27 22.67
CA PRO A 6 -1.38 19.49 22.91
C PRO A 6 0.12 19.21 22.90
N GLU A 7 0.90 20.10 22.28
CA GLU A 7 2.35 19.98 22.29
C GLU A 7 2.91 20.19 23.70
N CYS A 8 3.96 19.45 24.04
CA CYS A 8 4.72 19.66 25.25
C CYS A 8 6.24 19.65 24.97
N PRO A 9 7.05 20.39 25.77
CA PRO A 9 8.49 20.48 25.53
C PRO A 9 9.24 19.16 25.61
N GLU A 10 8.68 18.20 26.32
CA GLU A 10 9.27 16.87 26.55
C GLU A 10 9.17 15.94 25.34
N GLU A 11 8.31 16.25 24.37
CA GLU A 11 8.11 15.41 23.18
C GLU A 11 9.38 15.17 22.38
N LYS A 12 10.27 16.16 22.31
CA LYS A 12 11.59 16.04 21.68
C LYS A 12 12.67 15.50 22.61
N ASN A 13 12.44 15.55 23.92
CA ASN A 13 13.40 15.10 24.91
C ASN A 13 13.20 13.61 25.22
N ASN A 14 13.21 12.79 24.17
CA ASN A 14 13.10 11.35 24.27
C ASN A 14 14.32 10.68 23.60
N SER A 15 14.55 9.40 23.87
CA SER A 15 15.68 8.63 23.31
C SER A 15 15.34 7.89 22.01
N LEU A 16 14.15 8.11 21.43
CA LEU A 16 13.71 7.44 20.22
C LEU A 16 14.19 8.20 19.00
N ASP A 17 15.10 7.63 18.23
CA ASP A 17 15.56 8.17 16.94
C ASP A 17 14.93 7.47 15.74
N ARG A 18 14.32 6.32 15.97
CA ARG A 18 13.73 5.50 14.91
C ARG A 18 12.49 4.76 15.37
N ILE A 19 11.55 4.62 14.45
CA ILE A 19 10.30 3.86 14.67
C ILE A 19 10.05 2.90 13.51
N PHE A 20 9.32 1.84 13.81
CA PHE A 20 8.82 0.87 12.84
C PHE A 20 7.32 0.71 13.06
N GLY A 21 6.53 0.80 11.98
CA GLY A 21 5.08 0.70 12.10
C GLY A 21 4.37 0.73 10.76
N ASN A 22 3.06 0.83 10.80
CA ASN A 22 2.21 0.98 9.63
C ASN A 22 1.12 2.02 9.88
N GLY A 23 0.63 2.63 8.79
CA GLY A 23 -0.52 3.53 8.81
C GLY A 23 -0.19 4.99 9.15
N LEU A 24 1.08 5.41 9.12
CA LEU A 24 1.38 6.83 9.22
C LEU A 24 1.03 7.53 7.91
N ARG A 25 0.05 8.41 7.97
CA ARG A 25 -0.43 9.14 6.81
C ARG A 25 0.63 10.09 6.25
N PRO A 26 0.77 10.21 4.92
CA PRO A 26 1.77 11.07 4.28
C PRO A 26 1.64 12.56 4.60
N ASP A 27 0.42 13.04 4.86
CA ASP A 27 0.13 14.44 5.18
C ASP A 27 0.67 14.87 6.55
N ILE A 28 0.68 13.97 7.53
CA ILE A 28 1.22 14.25 8.87
C ILE A 28 2.67 13.79 9.07
N TRP A 29 3.29 13.21 8.04
CA TRP A 29 4.62 12.59 8.12
C TRP A 29 5.72 13.55 8.62
N ASP A 30 5.83 14.72 7.99
CA ASP A 30 6.89 15.68 8.31
C ASP A 30 6.65 16.34 9.66
N GLU A 31 5.40 16.63 10.00
CA GLU A 31 4.99 17.13 11.30
C GLU A 31 5.36 16.14 12.40
N PHE A 32 5.00 14.86 12.22
CA PHE A 32 5.31 13.82 13.18
C PHE A 32 6.83 13.69 13.41
N LYS A 33 7.63 13.64 12.35
CA LYS A 33 9.09 13.59 12.44
C LYS A 33 9.64 14.78 13.21
N SER A 34 9.21 15.98 12.84
CA SER A 34 9.70 17.22 13.45
C SER A 34 9.29 17.35 14.91
N ARG A 35 8.03 17.04 15.21
CA ARG A 35 7.46 17.19 16.55
C ARG A 35 8.09 16.24 17.56
N PHE A 36 8.27 14.97 17.19
CA PHE A 36 8.79 13.93 18.09
C PHE A 36 10.29 13.65 17.95
N GLY A 37 11.00 14.39 17.08
CA GLY A 37 12.44 14.23 16.90
C GLY A 37 12.84 12.88 16.30
N ILE A 38 12.01 12.29 15.44
CA ILE A 38 12.25 10.98 14.85
C ILE A 38 13.03 11.10 13.54
N ASP A 39 14.25 10.58 13.50
CA ASP A 39 15.09 10.61 12.30
C ASP A 39 14.70 9.56 11.26
N ARG A 40 14.37 8.35 11.71
CA ARG A 40 14.11 7.20 10.85
C ARG A 40 12.74 6.62 11.11
N MET A 41 11.94 6.57 10.02
CA MET A 41 10.59 6.00 10.05
C MET A 41 10.50 4.91 9.00
N CYS A 42 10.52 3.65 9.44
CA CYS A 42 10.35 2.51 8.58
C CYS A 42 8.88 2.08 8.59
N GLU A 43 8.16 2.51 7.59
CA GLU A 43 6.80 2.01 7.34
C GLU A 43 6.85 0.64 6.67
N PHE A 44 5.85 -0.18 6.97
CA PHE A 44 5.59 -1.42 6.26
C PHE A 44 4.09 -1.52 5.92
N TYR A 45 3.78 -2.36 4.96
CA TYR A 45 2.44 -2.76 4.63
C TYR A 45 2.43 -4.26 4.41
N GLY A 46 1.39 -4.94 4.83
CA GLY A 46 1.17 -6.35 4.57
C GLY A 46 -0.31 -6.67 4.57
N SER A 47 -0.74 -7.47 3.61
CA SER A 47 -2.06 -8.07 3.61
C SER A 47 -2.07 -9.22 4.62
N SER A 48 -3.15 -9.34 5.39
CA SER A 48 -3.34 -10.43 6.35
C SER A 48 -3.40 -11.80 5.67
N GLU A 49 -3.77 -11.83 4.41
CA GLU A 49 -3.81 -12.99 3.55
C GLU A 49 -2.43 -13.45 3.05
N GLY A 50 -1.38 -12.71 3.41
CA GLY A 50 0.02 -13.15 3.37
C GLY A 50 0.73 -13.06 2.03
N ASN A 51 0.06 -12.72 0.92
CA ASN A 51 0.67 -12.85 -0.40
C ASN A 51 1.47 -11.64 -0.87
N ILE A 52 1.31 -10.47 -0.25
CA ILE A 52 2.01 -9.25 -0.64
C ILE A 52 2.42 -8.39 0.55
N SER A 53 3.63 -7.86 0.51
CA SER A 53 4.15 -6.96 1.54
C SER A 53 5.06 -5.90 0.96
N PHE A 54 5.13 -4.77 1.65
CA PHE A 54 6.02 -3.64 1.34
C PHE A 54 6.82 -3.26 2.56
N LEU A 55 8.05 -2.80 2.34
CA LEU A 55 8.94 -2.37 3.41
C LEU A 55 9.74 -1.13 2.97
N ASN A 56 9.70 -0.09 3.78
CA ASN A 56 10.50 1.12 3.59
C ASN A 56 11.93 0.94 4.15
N ALA A 57 12.66 -0.04 3.64
CA ALA A 57 14.00 -0.36 4.10
C ALA A 57 15.03 0.76 3.80
N LEU A 58 14.78 1.62 2.81
CA LEU A 58 15.65 2.74 2.46
C LEU A 58 15.36 4.02 3.25
N ASN A 59 14.47 3.97 4.24
CA ASN A 59 14.07 5.12 5.05
C ASN A 59 13.69 6.35 4.21
N LYS A 60 12.91 6.16 3.16
CA LYS A 60 12.38 7.23 2.32
C LYS A 60 11.15 7.85 2.97
N ASN A 61 10.91 9.13 2.73
CA ASN A 61 9.77 9.81 3.33
C ASN A 61 8.46 9.49 2.61
N LYS A 62 7.35 9.44 3.37
CA LYS A 62 5.96 9.35 2.86
C LYS A 62 5.67 8.12 1.99
N THR A 63 6.34 7.00 2.27
CA THR A 63 6.20 5.76 1.51
C THR A 63 6.12 4.55 2.43
N ILE A 64 5.35 3.56 2.02
CA ILE A 64 5.37 2.21 2.61
C ILE A 64 6.54 1.37 2.07
N GLY A 65 7.31 1.92 1.11
CA GLY A 65 8.53 1.31 0.59
C GLY A 65 8.36 0.49 -0.68
N MET A 66 9.21 -0.52 -0.78
CA MET A 66 9.33 -1.43 -1.93
C MET A 66 8.51 -2.68 -1.72
N CYS A 67 7.96 -3.24 -2.80
CA CYS A 67 7.29 -4.53 -2.75
C CYS A 67 8.31 -5.68 -2.65
N ALA A 68 8.03 -6.66 -1.80
CA ALA A 68 8.79 -7.91 -1.72
C ALA A 68 8.28 -8.99 -2.69
N GLY A 69 7.12 -8.79 -3.33
CA GLY A 69 6.47 -9.73 -4.27
C GLY A 69 6.12 -9.07 -5.60
N ASN A 70 5.15 -9.66 -6.28
CA ASN A 70 4.61 -9.13 -7.52
C ASN A 70 3.45 -8.18 -7.21
N ALA A 71 3.65 -6.87 -7.34
CA ALA A 71 2.63 -5.85 -7.19
C ALA A 71 2.19 -5.32 -8.57
N LEU A 72 0.90 -5.21 -8.77
CA LEU A 72 0.28 -4.55 -9.91
C LEU A 72 -0.73 -3.53 -9.41
N LEU A 73 -0.70 -2.33 -9.94
CA LEU A 73 -1.75 -1.32 -9.72
C LEU A 73 -2.61 -1.24 -10.96
N VAL A 74 -3.90 -1.51 -10.82
CA VAL A 74 -4.87 -1.38 -11.92
C VAL A 74 -5.77 -0.17 -11.71
N LYS A 75 -6.21 0.45 -12.81
CA LYS A 75 -7.13 1.59 -12.75
C LYS A 75 -8.43 1.19 -12.07
N TYR A 76 -8.90 2.07 -11.20
CA TYR A 76 -10.06 1.83 -10.36
C TYR A 76 -10.96 3.05 -10.30
N ASP A 77 -12.23 2.88 -10.56
CA ASP A 77 -13.25 3.91 -10.38
C ASP A 77 -13.74 3.88 -8.93
N ILE A 78 -13.30 4.87 -8.15
CA ILE A 78 -13.63 4.99 -6.72
C ILE A 78 -15.11 5.31 -6.52
N GLU A 79 -15.72 6.07 -7.47
CA GLU A 79 -17.12 6.50 -7.34
C GLU A 79 -18.10 5.34 -7.58
N ASN A 80 -17.78 4.49 -8.55
CA ASN A 80 -18.62 3.35 -8.91
C ASN A 80 -18.20 2.02 -8.24
N ASP A 81 -17.07 2.02 -7.50
CA ASP A 81 -16.53 0.85 -6.80
C ASP A 81 -16.18 -0.31 -7.76
N GLU A 82 -15.54 0.00 -8.90
CA GLU A 82 -15.26 -1.01 -9.93
C GLU A 82 -13.91 -0.80 -10.64
N ILE A 83 -13.33 -1.92 -11.12
CA ILE A 83 -12.10 -1.92 -11.91
C ILE A 83 -12.42 -1.41 -13.31
N ILE A 84 -11.55 -0.53 -13.83
CA ILE A 84 -11.65 0.00 -15.19
C ILE A 84 -10.94 -0.93 -16.17
N TYR A 85 -11.65 -1.33 -17.22
CA TYR A 85 -11.15 -2.17 -18.29
C TYR A 85 -11.02 -1.39 -19.60
N ASP A 86 -10.17 -1.87 -20.49
CA ASP A 86 -10.10 -1.35 -21.86
C ASP A 86 -11.28 -1.86 -22.74
N THR A 87 -11.28 -1.44 -24.00
CA THR A 87 -12.33 -1.83 -24.97
C THR A 87 -12.35 -3.33 -25.32
N GLU A 88 -11.27 -4.04 -24.98
CA GLU A 88 -11.15 -5.50 -25.17
C GLU A 88 -11.44 -6.27 -23.87
N GLY A 89 -11.80 -5.57 -22.79
CA GLY A 89 -12.07 -6.17 -21.47
C GLY A 89 -10.81 -6.55 -20.68
N LYS A 90 -9.65 -5.96 -21.02
CA LYS A 90 -8.39 -6.19 -20.30
C LYS A 90 -8.22 -5.15 -19.19
N PHE A 91 -7.51 -5.54 -18.14
CA PHE A 91 -7.12 -4.64 -17.06
C PHE A 91 -6.18 -3.53 -17.58
N ILE A 92 -6.44 -2.30 -17.15
CA ILE A 92 -5.59 -1.15 -17.47
C ILE A 92 -4.68 -0.90 -16.26
N GLU A 93 -3.37 -0.89 -16.46
CA GLU A 93 -2.42 -0.52 -15.41
C GLU A 93 -2.56 0.98 -15.06
N ALA A 94 -2.50 1.31 -13.77
CA ALA A 94 -2.47 2.69 -13.31
C ALA A 94 -1.12 3.34 -13.69
N GLU A 95 -1.16 4.62 -14.09
CA GLU A 95 0.04 5.36 -14.44
C GLU A 95 0.85 5.77 -13.20
N PHE A 96 2.11 6.15 -13.39
CA PHE A 96 2.94 6.67 -12.32
C PHE A 96 2.30 7.88 -11.63
N GLY A 97 2.13 7.81 -10.31
CA GLY A 97 1.46 8.84 -9.51
C GLY A 97 -0.07 8.73 -9.46
N GLU A 98 -0.67 7.92 -10.32
CA GLU A 98 -2.11 7.66 -10.32
C GLU A 98 -2.46 6.63 -9.23
N PRO A 99 -3.51 6.87 -8.41
CA PRO A 99 -4.05 5.85 -7.53
C PRO A 99 -4.60 4.66 -8.32
N GLY A 100 -4.27 3.44 -7.88
CA GLY A 100 -4.78 2.22 -8.48
C GLY A 100 -5.04 1.16 -7.42
N LEU A 101 -5.93 0.23 -7.73
CA LEU A 101 -6.20 -0.94 -6.89
C LEU A 101 -4.99 -1.86 -6.89
N LEU A 102 -4.50 -2.18 -5.70
CA LEU A 102 -3.37 -3.10 -5.53
C LEU A 102 -3.83 -4.54 -5.74
N LEU A 103 -3.16 -5.20 -6.67
CA LEU A 103 -3.24 -6.64 -6.87
C LEU A 103 -1.91 -7.28 -6.50
N GLY A 104 -1.95 -8.35 -5.72
CA GLY A 104 -0.81 -9.18 -5.38
C GLY A 104 -0.75 -10.44 -6.24
N GLY A 105 0.34 -10.65 -6.98
CA GLY A 105 0.49 -11.86 -7.81
C GLY A 105 0.52 -13.12 -6.96
N VAL A 106 -0.21 -14.15 -7.37
CA VAL A 106 -0.28 -15.45 -6.69
C VAL A 106 0.55 -16.44 -7.48
N ASP A 107 1.60 -16.97 -6.87
CA ASP A 107 2.47 -17.99 -7.43
C ASP A 107 2.97 -18.95 -6.32
N ASP A 108 3.85 -19.89 -6.68
CA ASP A 108 4.37 -20.90 -5.73
C ASP A 108 5.13 -20.30 -4.54
N ARG A 109 5.64 -19.05 -4.67
CA ARG A 109 6.37 -18.35 -3.59
C ARG A 109 5.46 -17.45 -2.77
N TYR A 110 4.44 -16.88 -3.42
CA TYR A 110 3.50 -15.93 -2.84
C TYR A 110 2.09 -16.52 -2.93
N GLN A 111 1.89 -17.57 -2.12
CA GLN A 111 0.61 -18.26 -2.04
C GLN A 111 -0.42 -17.38 -1.34
N PHE A 112 -1.66 -17.52 -1.73
CA PHE A 112 -2.79 -16.93 -1.04
C PHE A 112 -3.34 -17.98 -0.08
N ASP A 113 -3.18 -17.76 1.23
CA ASP A 113 -3.61 -18.71 2.26
C ASP A 113 -5.14 -18.81 2.40
N GLY A 114 -5.89 -17.90 1.73
CA GLY A 114 -7.35 -17.91 1.73
C GLY A 114 -7.97 -17.44 3.04
N TYR A 115 -9.27 -17.31 3.02
CA TYR A 115 -10.10 -17.21 4.21
C TYR A 115 -10.59 -18.61 4.61
N THR A 116 -11.11 -18.75 5.83
CA THR A 116 -11.81 -19.97 6.27
C THR A 116 -13.09 -20.27 5.45
N ASP A 117 -13.54 -19.31 4.65
CA ASP A 117 -14.64 -19.42 3.69
C ASP A 117 -14.07 -19.43 2.26
N ASP A 118 -14.17 -20.58 1.60
CA ASP A 118 -13.65 -20.81 0.25
C ASP A 118 -14.35 -19.89 -0.78
N ASP A 119 -15.67 -19.65 -0.65
CA ASP A 119 -16.43 -18.78 -1.55
C ASP A 119 -16.00 -17.30 -1.44
N ALA A 120 -15.63 -16.85 -0.25
CA ALA A 120 -15.10 -15.50 -0.04
C ALA A 120 -13.68 -15.35 -0.59
N SER A 121 -12.89 -16.41 -0.52
CA SER A 121 -11.53 -16.48 -1.06
C SER A 121 -11.53 -16.39 -2.59
N ASP A 122 -12.39 -17.16 -3.25
CA ASP A 122 -12.48 -17.21 -4.73
C ASP A 122 -12.89 -15.85 -5.33
N LYS A 123 -13.74 -15.07 -4.64
CA LYS A 123 -14.15 -13.73 -5.10
C LYS A 123 -13.03 -12.68 -5.06
N LYS A 124 -11.99 -12.93 -4.27
CA LYS A 124 -10.82 -12.05 -4.16
C LYS A 124 -9.72 -12.39 -5.16
N ILE A 125 -9.79 -13.53 -5.84
CA ILE A 125 -8.81 -13.93 -6.84
C ILE A 125 -9.28 -13.54 -8.23
N LEU A 126 -8.56 -12.61 -8.85
CA LEU A 126 -8.75 -12.22 -10.25
C LEU A 126 -7.85 -13.10 -11.13
N ARG A 127 -8.39 -13.57 -12.25
CA ARG A 127 -7.68 -14.46 -13.18
C ARG A 127 -7.51 -13.80 -14.54
N ASN A 128 -6.44 -14.19 -15.25
CA ASN A 128 -6.12 -13.68 -16.58
C ASN A 128 -5.99 -12.14 -16.62
N VAL A 129 -5.29 -11.58 -15.63
CA VAL A 129 -5.11 -10.13 -15.46
C VAL A 129 -4.08 -9.58 -16.46
N LYS A 130 -2.89 -10.18 -16.50
CA LYS A 130 -1.80 -9.83 -17.43
C LYS A 130 -1.63 -10.89 -18.51
N GLU A 131 -1.71 -12.16 -18.14
CA GLU A 131 -1.47 -13.30 -19.00
C GLU A 131 -2.53 -14.37 -18.75
N GLN A 132 -2.76 -15.20 -19.78
CA GLN A 132 -3.69 -16.31 -19.63
C GLN A 132 -3.18 -17.33 -18.59
N GLY A 133 -4.00 -17.61 -17.58
CA GLY A 133 -3.71 -18.56 -16.51
C GLY A 133 -3.09 -17.93 -15.27
N ASP A 134 -2.74 -16.64 -15.27
CA ASP A 134 -2.27 -15.95 -14.07
C ASP A 134 -3.40 -15.77 -13.04
N ALA A 135 -2.99 -15.58 -11.79
CA ALA A 135 -3.89 -15.32 -10.68
C ALA A 135 -3.36 -14.16 -9.82
N TRP A 136 -4.26 -13.27 -9.41
CA TRP A 136 -3.94 -12.09 -8.64
C TRP A 136 -4.93 -11.89 -7.51
N PHE A 137 -4.41 -11.67 -6.32
CA PHE A 137 -5.21 -11.36 -5.15
C PHE A 137 -5.60 -9.88 -5.13
N ASN A 138 -6.90 -9.59 -5.05
CA ASN A 138 -7.42 -8.25 -4.87
C ASN A 138 -7.36 -7.88 -3.38
N THR A 139 -6.44 -6.97 -3.02
CA THR A 139 -6.23 -6.55 -1.62
C THR A 139 -7.37 -5.68 -1.09
N GLY A 140 -8.09 -4.98 -1.95
CA GLY A 140 -9.06 -3.95 -1.58
C GLY A 140 -8.41 -2.63 -1.13
N ASP A 141 -7.12 -2.45 -1.38
CA ASP A 141 -6.38 -1.23 -1.00
C ASP A 141 -5.93 -0.45 -2.24
N LEU A 142 -6.03 0.87 -2.18
CA LEU A 142 -5.56 1.78 -3.22
C LEU A 142 -4.16 2.29 -2.88
N LEU A 143 -3.24 2.10 -3.80
CA LEU A 143 -1.87 2.58 -3.72
C LEU A 143 -1.52 3.42 -4.95
N LYS A 144 -0.44 4.18 -4.86
CA LYS A 144 0.20 4.80 -6.03
C LYS A 144 1.72 4.67 -5.96
N GLN A 145 2.37 4.62 -7.13
CA GLN A 145 3.82 4.76 -7.20
C GLN A 145 4.22 6.22 -7.00
N ILE A 146 5.30 6.45 -6.27
CA ILE A 146 5.80 7.80 -6.00
C ILE A 146 7.30 7.91 -6.27
N ASP A 147 7.74 9.13 -6.61
CA ASP A 147 9.15 9.47 -6.65
C ASP A 147 9.68 9.73 -5.23
N VAL A 148 10.70 9.02 -4.84
CA VAL A 148 11.39 9.17 -3.56
C VAL A 148 12.86 9.60 -3.74
N GLY A 149 13.20 10.10 -4.94
CA GLY A 149 14.57 10.37 -5.36
C GLY A 149 15.36 9.09 -5.62
N PHE A 150 16.68 9.12 -5.37
CA PHE A 150 17.50 7.95 -5.64
C PHE A 150 17.11 6.74 -4.78
N ALA A 151 16.71 5.68 -5.42
CA ALA A 151 16.28 4.41 -4.80
C ALA A 151 16.66 3.20 -5.67
N PHE A 152 17.81 3.23 -6.36
CA PHE A 152 18.29 2.13 -7.22
C PHE A 152 17.31 1.71 -8.32
N LYS A 153 16.44 2.62 -8.79
CA LYS A 153 15.33 2.36 -9.73
C LYS A 153 14.27 1.36 -9.21
N ILE A 154 14.25 1.10 -7.91
CA ILE A 154 13.24 0.24 -7.31
C ILE A 154 11.99 1.08 -7.05
N PRO A 155 10.81 0.66 -7.53
CA PRO A 155 9.56 1.38 -7.30
C PRO A 155 9.23 1.49 -5.82
N HIS A 156 8.76 2.67 -5.41
CA HIS A 156 8.25 2.93 -4.07
C HIS A 156 6.78 3.31 -4.15
N TYR A 157 6.05 2.91 -3.13
CA TYR A 157 4.60 3.04 -3.12
C TYR A 157 4.13 3.83 -1.91
N GLN A 158 3.00 4.48 -2.08
CA GLN A 158 2.30 5.19 -1.02
C GLN A 158 0.88 4.64 -0.90
N PHE A 159 0.47 4.34 0.33
CA PHE A 159 -0.91 3.98 0.60
C PHE A 159 -1.80 5.22 0.40
N VAL A 160 -2.92 5.05 -0.28
CA VAL A 160 -3.89 6.11 -0.55
C VAL A 160 -5.12 5.93 0.32
N ASP A 161 -5.82 4.80 0.18
CA ASP A 161 -7.04 4.52 0.92
C ASP A 161 -7.40 3.02 0.84
N ARG A 162 -8.45 2.64 1.59
CA ARG A 162 -9.05 1.31 1.50
C ARG A 162 -10.43 1.39 0.85
N ILE A 163 -10.69 0.53 -0.12
CA ILE A 163 -11.99 0.40 -0.76
C ILE A 163 -13.04 0.07 0.30
N GLY A 164 -14.15 0.80 0.29
CA GLY A 164 -15.23 0.64 1.27
C GLY A 164 -15.08 1.45 2.56
N ASP A 165 -13.89 2.01 2.87
CA ASP A 165 -13.74 2.96 3.98
C ASP A 165 -13.93 4.42 3.53
N THR A 166 -13.83 4.70 2.23
CA THR A 166 -13.96 6.04 1.62
C THR A 166 -15.34 6.68 1.82
N TYR A 167 -16.36 5.91 2.14
CA TYR A 167 -17.75 6.39 2.34
C TYR A 167 -18.20 6.50 3.80
N ARG A 168 -17.28 6.47 4.77
CA ARG A 168 -17.64 6.54 6.20
C ARG A 168 -17.52 7.94 6.83
N TRP A 169 -17.49 9.00 6.02
CA TRP A 169 -17.42 10.40 6.49
C TRP A 169 -18.60 11.22 6.01
#